data_d5bfb145b25e96e66f63e7a777c9b912
#
_entry.id   d5bfb145b25e96e66f63e7a777c9b912
#
_cell.length_a   1.000
_cell.length_b   1.000
_cell.length_c   1.000
_cell.angle_alpha   90.00
_cell.angle_beta   90.00
_cell.angle_gamma   90.00
#
_symmetry.space_group_name_H-M   'P 1'
#
loop_
_entity.id
_entity.type
_entity.pdbx_description
1 polymer ?
#
loop_
_entity_poly.entity_id
_entity_poly.type
_entity_poly.pdbx_seq_one_letter_code
_entity_poly.pdbx_strand_id
1 'polypeptide(L)'
;MPQQRTLLHAGAAWKVERVLKHAAPVRWSATHEAASGRWVLPMDGLSEFQMAGQVVLLDGLTALGLPQGLPYQMRPLQPTQQTSIVVSMQGNGPAGAPGSPNHLSPRVRMLTPRMLWRLRMHWRALADGCPLPAGGAAFDVLQGTPPHSAPRTVGRARRFMAQRVALADGERWSLQDAADAAGCSAFHLAHLFRRHLGLGLHGYRQRLRMAAALQRLEAGESDLAALAHDLGYCSQSHLGAVFRAEVGVTLAQARSALRGRGG
;
A
#
# COMPACT_ATOMS: atom_id res chain seq x y z
N MET A 1 6.39 6.82 -18.51
CA MET A 1 5.40 7.66 -17.79
C MET A 1 6.15 8.81 -17.16
N PRO A 2 5.74 10.07 -17.34
CA PRO A 2 6.34 11.19 -16.62
C PRO A 2 6.11 10.99 -15.12
N GLN A 3 7.19 11.08 -14.35
CA GLN A 3 7.15 10.93 -12.90
C GLN A 3 7.95 12.07 -12.26
N GLN A 4 7.44 12.59 -11.16
CA GLN A 4 8.14 13.54 -10.32
C GLN A 4 8.66 12.82 -9.09
N ARG A 5 9.92 13.06 -8.73
CA ARG A 5 10.56 12.51 -7.54
C ARG A 5 10.93 13.63 -6.60
N THR A 6 10.47 13.53 -5.36
CA THR A 6 10.85 14.46 -4.29
C THR A 6 11.68 13.67 -3.28
N LEU A 7 12.90 14.11 -3.05
CA LEU A 7 13.77 13.52 -2.03
C LEU A 7 13.24 13.90 -0.65
N LEU A 8 13.00 12.90 0.20
CA LEU A 8 12.60 13.10 1.60
C LEU A 8 13.79 12.88 2.55
N HIS A 9 14.69 11.96 2.19
CA HIS A 9 15.89 11.66 2.98
C HIS A 9 16.97 11.05 2.10
N ALA A 10 18.23 11.43 2.37
CA ALA A 10 19.42 10.77 1.83
C ALA A 10 20.44 10.60 2.97
N GLY A 11 20.69 9.38 3.35
CA GLY A 11 21.69 8.99 4.36
C GLY A 11 22.64 7.93 3.82
N ALA A 12 23.61 7.51 4.61
CA ALA A 12 24.61 6.52 4.17
C ALA A 12 24.01 5.17 3.77
N ALA A 13 22.93 4.73 4.44
CA ALA A 13 22.32 3.41 4.21
C ALA A 13 21.04 3.45 3.38
N TRP A 14 20.30 4.56 3.43
CA TRP A 14 18.96 4.65 2.86
C TRP A 14 18.70 5.96 2.15
N LYS A 15 17.99 5.86 1.02
CA LYS A 15 17.41 6.99 0.30
C LYS A 15 15.90 6.81 0.29
N VAL A 16 15.15 7.84 0.67
CA VAL A 16 13.68 7.85 0.69
C VAL A 16 13.18 8.92 -0.26
N GLU A 17 12.35 8.53 -1.21
CA GLU A 17 11.78 9.42 -2.21
C GLU A 17 10.24 9.27 -2.24
N ARG A 18 9.54 10.38 -2.35
CA ARG A 18 8.16 10.41 -2.80
C ARG A 18 8.16 10.41 -4.33
N VAL A 19 7.48 9.46 -4.92
CA VAL A 19 7.35 9.33 -6.38
C VAL A 19 5.90 9.56 -6.76
N LEU A 20 5.66 10.65 -7.49
CA LEU A 20 4.39 10.99 -8.08
C LEU A 20 4.40 10.57 -9.55
N LYS A 21 3.47 9.74 -9.95
CA LYS A 21 3.25 9.34 -11.34
C LYS A 21 1.96 10.00 -11.81
N HIS A 22 2.06 10.75 -12.90
CA HIS A 22 0.87 11.37 -13.50
C HIS A 22 -0.07 10.31 -14.08
N ALA A 23 -1.33 10.69 -14.26
CA ALA A 23 -2.34 9.86 -14.87
C ALA A 23 -1.83 9.28 -16.21
N ALA A 24 -2.05 7.99 -16.41
CA ALA A 24 -1.57 7.28 -17.58
C ALA A 24 -2.57 6.19 -18.00
N PRO A 25 -2.56 5.79 -19.28
CA PRO A 25 -3.40 4.70 -19.77
C PRO A 25 -3.14 3.40 -19.01
N VAL A 26 -4.19 2.58 -18.84
CA VAL A 26 -4.13 1.25 -18.20
C VAL A 26 -3.44 0.26 -19.14
N ARG A 27 -2.13 0.35 -19.24
CA ARG A 27 -1.28 -0.55 -20.05
C ARG A 27 0.05 -0.83 -19.35
N TRP A 28 0.67 -1.93 -19.70
CA TRP A 28 2.00 -2.26 -19.22
C TRP A 28 3.04 -1.25 -19.73
N SER A 29 3.94 -0.86 -18.85
CA SER A 29 5.09 -0.03 -19.20
C SER A 29 6.13 -0.82 -20.02
N ALA A 30 7.12 -0.13 -20.56
CA ALA A 30 8.38 -0.77 -20.95
C ALA A 30 8.99 -1.50 -19.74
N THR A 31 9.89 -2.43 -20.01
CA THR A 31 10.64 -3.12 -18.96
C THR A 31 11.61 -2.15 -18.28
N HIS A 32 11.62 -2.17 -16.96
CA HIS A 32 12.50 -1.39 -16.09
C HIS A 32 13.34 -2.33 -15.24
N GLU A 33 14.47 -1.84 -14.79
CA GLU A 33 15.29 -2.50 -13.78
C GLU A 33 15.51 -1.56 -12.58
N ALA A 34 15.57 -2.14 -11.39
CA ALA A 34 15.88 -1.39 -10.19
C ALA A 34 17.41 -1.24 -10.08
N ALA A 35 17.93 0.00 -10.15
CA ALA A 35 19.35 0.29 -9.99
C ALA A 35 19.92 -0.12 -8.61
N SER A 36 19.06 -0.23 -7.61
CA SER A 36 19.39 -0.72 -6.25
C SER A 36 18.19 -1.46 -5.68
N GLY A 37 18.42 -2.33 -4.70
CA GLY A 37 17.33 -2.95 -3.93
C GLY A 37 16.46 -1.87 -3.30
N ARG A 38 15.13 -2.01 -3.42
CA ARG A 38 14.19 -0.99 -2.95
C ARG A 38 12.86 -1.57 -2.50
N TRP A 39 12.22 -0.86 -1.58
CA TRP A 39 10.82 -1.06 -1.25
C TRP A 39 9.96 0.00 -1.93
N VAL A 40 8.82 -0.43 -2.48
CA VAL A 40 7.77 0.45 -3.02
C VAL A 40 6.54 0.32 -2.15
N LEU A 41 6.13 1.43 -1.54
CA LEU A 41 4.97 1.52 -0.67
C LEU A 41 3.92 2.43 -1.33
N PRO A 42 2.74 1.92 -1.68
CA PRO A 42 1.70 2.74 -2.26
C PRO A 42 1.14 3.68 -1.20
N MET A 43 1.07 4.95 -1.54
CA MET A 43 0.40 5.98 -0.73
C MET A 43 -0.98 6.27 -1.31
N ASP A 44 -1.07 6.27 -2.65
CA ASP A 44 -2.28 6.51 -3.42
C ASP A 44 -2.24 5.76 -4.75
N GLY A 45 -3.42 5.33 -5.20
CA GLY A 45 -3.63 4.61 -6.46
C GLY A 45 -3.37 3.11 -6.39
N LEU A 46 -3.72 2.42 -7.47
CA LEU A 46 -3.62 0.98 -7.62
C LEU A 46 -2.74 0.64 -8.81
N SER A 47 -1.80 -0.28 -8.62
CA SER A 47 -0.90 -0.73 -9.69
C SER A 47 -0.68 -2.23 -9.66
N GLU A 48 -0.28 -2.78 -10.78
CA GLU A 48 0.27 -4.13 -10.87
C GLU A 48 1.72 -4.08 -11.35
N PHE A 49 2.50 -4.98 -10.80
CA PHE A 49 3.89 -5.22 -11.19
C PHE A 49 4.00 -6.64 -11.72
N GLN A 50 4.56 -6.78 -12.93
CA GLN A 50 4.89 -8.07 -13.52
C GLN A 50 6.39 -8.25 -13.45
N MET A 51 6.83 -9.35 -12.82
CA MET A 51 8.23 -9.70 -12.63
C MET A 51 8.38 -11.19 -12.36
N ALA A 52 9.45 -11.81 -12.81
CA ALA A 52 9.75 -13.23 -12.59
C ALA A 52 8.53 -14.16 -12.86
N GLY A 53 7.75 -13.88 -13.91
CA GLY A 53 6.56 -14.65 -14.29
C GLY A 53 5.34 -14.48 -13.37
N GLN A 54 5.41 -13.59 -12.40
CA GLN A 54 4.33 -13.32 -11.45
C GLN A 54 3.79 -11.90 -11.60
N VAL A 55 2.50 -11.73 -11.27
CA VAL A 55 1.86 -10.42 -11.19
C VAL A 55 1.55 -10.12 -9.73
N VAL A 56 2.10 -9.04 -9.21
CA VAL A 56 1.87 -8.56 -7.85
C VAL A 56 1.00 -7.33 -7.89
N LEU A 57 -0.13 -7.38 -7.18
CA LEU A 57 -1.00 -6.23 -6.96
C LEU A 57 -0.42 -5.34 -5.86
N LEU A 58 -0.19 -4.08 -6.19
CA LEU A 58 0.14 -3.02 -5.26
C LEU A 58 -1.15 -2.26 -4.94
N ASP A 59 -1.81 -2.67 -3.88
CA ASP A 59 -2.95 -1.98 -3.27
C ASP A 59 -2.50 -1.19 -2.04
N GLY A 60 -3.42 -0.47 -1.41
CA GLY A 60 -3.11 0.32 -0.21
C GLY A 60 -2.55 -0.46 0.98
N LEU A 61 -2.51 -1.80 0.91
CA LEU A 61 -2.04 -2.69 1.98
C LEU A 61 -0.75 -3.44 1.63
N THR A 62 -0.19 -3.23 0.44
CA THR A 62 0.93 -4.05 -0.05
C THR A 62 2.19 -3.24 -0.22
N ALA A 63 3.25 -3.60 0.47
CA ALA A 63 4.61 -3.15 0.17
C ALA A 63 5.30 -4.17 -0.72
N LEU A 64 6.02 -3.69 -1.74
CA LEU A 64 6.75 -4.51 -2.71
C LEU A 64 8.24 -4.24 -2.60
N GLY A 65 9.02 -5.26 -2.25
CA GLY A 65 10.48 -5.26 -2.32
C GLY A 65 10.94 -5.71 -3.71
N LEU A 66 11.68 -4.85 -4.38
CA LEU A 66 12.30 -5.11 -5.68
C LEU A 66 13.81 -5.30 -5.47
N PRO A 67 14.36 -6.48 -5.79
CA PRO A 67 15.80 -6.67 -5.81
C PRO A 67 16.49 -5.79 -6.86
N GLN A 68 17.75 -5.52 -6.66
CA GLN A 68 18.58 -4.87 -7.68
C GLN A 68 18.67 -5.74 -8.95
N GLY A 69 18.59 -5.12 -10.12
CA GLY A 69 18.74 -5.78 -11.41
C GLY A 69 17.55 -6.64 -11.85
N LEU A 70 16.52 -6.82 -11.01
CA LEU A 70 15.34 -7.61 -11.40
C LEU A 70 14.52 -6.84 -12.45
N PRO A 71 14.31 -7.39 -13.66
CA PRO A 71 13.44 -6.79 -14.66
C PRO A 71 11.98 -6.81 -14.21
N TYR A 72 11.29 -5.70 -14.37
CA TYR A 72 9.87 -5.59 -14.08
C TYR A 72 9.14 -4.66 -15.04
N GLN A 73 7.85 -4.90 -15.21
CA GLN A 73 6.92 -3.98 -15.84
C GLN A 73 5.85 -3.59 -14.82
N MET A 74 5.27 -2.43 -15.00
CA MET A 74 4.17 -1.98 -14.15
C MET A 74 3.02 -1.42 -14.99
N ARG A 75 1.79 -1.53 -14.48
CA ARG A 75 0.64 -0.82 -15.04
C ARG A 75 -0.23 -0.22 -13.94
N PRO A 76 -0.81 0.97 -14.14
CA PRO A 76 -1.88 1.45 -13.29
C PRO A 76 -3.13 0.60 -13.51
N LEU A 77 -3.99 0.48 -12.50
CA LEU A 77 -5.32 -0.14 -12.66
C LEU A 77 -6.42 0.88 -12.89
N GLN A 78 -6.10 2.16 -12.74
CA GLN A 78 -6.98 3.31 -13.01
C GLN A 78 -6.16 4.40 -13.69
N PRO A 79 -6.76 5.19 -14.58
CA PRO A 79 -6.06 6.29 -15.29
C PRO A 79 -5.94 7.52 -14.41
N THR A 80 -5.61 7.35 -13.14
CA THR A 80 -5.45 8.39 -12.13
C THR A 80 -3.99 8.59 -11.75
N GLN A 81 -3.71 9.71 -11.13
CA GLN A 81 -2.42 9.97 -10.52
C GLN A 81 -2.14 8.94 -9.43
N GLN A 82 -0.89 8.57 -9.26
CA GLN A 82 -0.45 7.61 -8.26
C GLN A 82 0.72 8.17 -7.46
N THR A 83 0.70 7.94 -6.16
CA THR A 83 1.80 8.32 -5.27
C THR A 83 2.36 7.10 -4.57
N SER A 84 3.67 6.98 -4.53
CA SER A 84 4.38 5.93 -3.80
C SER A 84 5.54 6.53 -3.01
N ILE A 85 5.88 5.90 -1.89
CA ILE A 85 7.17 6.10 -1.24
C ILE A 85 8.10 5.00 -1.70
N VAL A 86 9.29 5.37 -2.16
CA VAL A 86 10.34 4.45 -2.57
C VAL A 86 11.49 4.58 -1.60
N VAL A 87 11.81 3.48 -0.93
CA VAL A 87 12.92 3.36 0.00
C VAL A 87 13.99 2.54 -0.68
N SER A 88 15.08 3.16 -1.10
CA SER A 88 16.21 2.52 -1.78
C SER A 88 17.37 2.31 -0.80
N MET A 89 18.00 1.16 -0.88
CA MET A 89 19.25 0.90 -0.14
C MET A 89 20.40 1.61 -0.84
N GLN A 90 21.26 2.25 -0.08
CA GLN A 90 22.50 2.85 -0.56
C GLN A 90 23.68 1.98 -0.09
N GLY A 91 24.57 1.65 -1.04
CA GLY A 91 25.73 0.83 -0.79
C GLY A 91 25.45 -0.68 -0.79
N ASN A 92 26.52 -1.45 -0.80
CA ASN A 92 26.49 -2.90 -0.59
C ASN A 92 26.28 -3.16 0.91
N GLY A 93 25.07 -2.96 1.41
CA GLY A 93 24.74 -3.45 2.75
C GLY A 93 25.13 -4.93 2.84
N PRO A 94 25.49 -5.45 4.03
CA PRO A 94 25.97 -6.81 4.16
C PRO A 94 25.00 -7.77 3.47
N ALA A 95 25.54 -8.51 2.49
CA ALA A 95 24.78 -9.54 1.79
C ALA A 95 24.25 -10.51 2.86
N GLY A 96 22.93 -10.55 3.01
CA GLY A 96 22.28 -11.40 4.01
C GLY A 96 21.65 -10.71 5.22
N ALA A 97 21.71 -9.38 5.35
CA ALA A 97 20.96 -8.70 6.41
C ALA A 97 19.47 -9.03 6.29
N PRO A 98 18.80 -9.43 7.40
CA PRO A 98 17.35 -9.69 7.41
C PRO A 98 16.63 -8.42 6.92
N GLY A 99 15.82 -8.54 5.85
CA GLY A 99 15.11 -7.40 5.24
C GLY A 99 15.80 -6.76 4.02
N SER A 100 17.04 -7.16 3.68
CA SER A 100 17.67 -6.72 2.43
C SER A 100 16.91 -7.25 1.21
N PRO A 101 16.47 -6.40 0.26
CA PRO A 101 15.85 -6.85 -0.98
C PRO A 101 16.85 -7.39 -2.02
N ASN A 102 18.09 -7.68 -1.62
CA ASN A 102 19.15 -8.15 -2.52
C ASN A 102 19.02 -9.63 -2.96
N HIS A 103 17.96 -10.34 -2.58
CA HIS A 103 17.68 -11.66 -3.10
C HIS A 103 16.95 -11.59 -4.45
N LEU A 104 17.24 -12.53 -5.36
CA LEU A 104 16.69 -12.62 -6.73
C LEU A 104 15.16 -12.82 -6.82
N SER A 105 14.46 -12.82 -5.70
CA SER A 105 13.00 -12.97 -5.66
C SER A 105 12.33 -11.72 -5.11
N PRO A 106 11.25 -11.25 -5.76
CA PRO A 106 10.48 -10.12 -5.24
C PRO A 106 9.88 -10.47 -3.87
N ARG A 107 9.89 -9.51 -2.97
CA ARG A 107 9.28 -9.67 -1.64
C ARG A 107 7.98 -8.87 -1.57
N VAL A 108 6.93 -9.51 -1.09
CA VAL A 108 5.63 -8.87 -0.87
C VAL A 108 5.34 -8.86 0.61
N ARG A 109 4.95 -7.72 1.16
CA ARG A 109 4.56 -7.57 2.55
C ARG A 109 3.16 -6.98 2.66
N MET A 110 2.30 -7.65 3.41
CA MET A 110 0.99 -7.08 3.78
C MET A 110 1.16 -6.16 4.99
N LEU A 111 0.67 -4.93 4.85
CA LEU A 111 0.69 -3.92 5.89
C LEU A 111 -0.64 -3.88 6.64
N THR A 112 -0.59 -3.68 7.94
CA THR A 112 -1.79 -3.38 8.73
C THR A 112 -2.10 -1.88 8.68
N PRO A 113 -3.35 -1.44 8.96
CA PRO A 113 -3.66 -0.02 9.03
C PRO A 113 -2.80 0.76 10.04
N ARG A 114 -2.44 0.13 11.15
CA ARG A 114 -1.51 0.72 12.15
C ARG A 114 -0.10 0.90 11.60
N MET A 115 0.40 -0.07 10.81
CA MET A 115 1.69 0.07 10.12
C MET A 115 1.65 1.20 9.09
N LEU A 116 0.57 1.30 8.31
CA LEU A 116 0.36 2.38 7.34
C LEU A 116 0.35 3.76 8.01
N TRP A 117 -0.30 3.87 9.17
CA TRP A 117 -0.29 5.09 9.97
C TRP A 117 1.12 5.46 10.41
N ARG A 118 1.86 4.51 11.02
CA ARG A 118 3.24 4.74 11.46
C ARG A 118 4.15 5.17 10.31
N LEU A 119 4.05 4.51 9.16
CA LEU A 119 4.82 4.87 7.97
C LEU A 119 4.49 6.29 7.50
N ARG A 120 3.20 6.69 7.44
CA ARG A 120 2.82 8.06 7.07
C ARG A 120 3.42 9.10 8.01
N MET A 121 3.41 8.83 9.31
CA MET A 121 4.05 9.74 10.29
C MET A 121 5.56 9.85 10.09
N HIS A 122 6.24 8.75 9.77
CA HIS A 122 7.67 8.79 9.46
C HIS A 122 7.97 9.59 8.18
N TRP A 123 7.21 9.35 7.10
CA TRP A 123 7.43 10.10 5.84
C TRP A 123 7.18 11.59 6.01
N ARG A 124 6.23 11.92 6.83
CA ARG A 124 5.92 13.30 7.15
C ARG A 124 7.04 13.94 7.96
N ALA A 125 7.50 13.31 9.02
CA ALA A 125 8.63 13.79 9.81
C ALA A 125 9.87 14.02 8.94
N LEU A 126 10.15 13.12 7.97
CA LEU A 126 11.23 13.31 7.01
C LEU A 126 11.00 14.51 6.09
N ALA A 127 9.77 14.72 5.62
CA ALA A 127 9.42 15.88 4.80
C ALA A 127 9.57 17.20 5.57
N ASP A 128 9.36 17.17 6.90
CA ASP A 128 9.55 18.30 7.81
C ASP A 128 11.02 18.43 8.27
N GLY A 129 11.96 17.66 7.69
CA GLY A 129 13.39 17.73 7.98
C GLY A 129 13.82 16.99 9.28
N CYS A 130 12.93 16.23 9.90
CA CYS A 130 13.29 15.45 11.08
C CYS A 130 14.13 14.23 10.68
N PRO A 131 15.23 13.93 11.39
CA PRO A 131 16.05 12.77 11.08
C PRO A 131 15.28 11.45 11.33
N LEU A 132 15.61 10.41 10.54
CA LEU A 132 15.14 9.06 10.85
C LEU A 132 15.69 8.59 12.20
N PRO A 133 14.90 7.82 12.98
CA PRO A 133 15.42 7.16 14.17
C PRO A 133 16.66 6.33 13.84
N ALA A 134 17.67 6.38 14.69
CA ALA A 134 18.89 5.59 14.51
C ALA A 134 18.55 4.08 14.37
N GLY A 135 19.31 3.37 13.54
CA GLY A 135 19.18 1.91 13.38
C GLY A 135 18.12 1.43 12.39
N GLY A 136 17.43 2.31 11.65
CA GLY A 136 16.47 1.88 10.63
C GLY A 136 15.15 1.34 11.18
N ALA A 137 14.84 1.54 12.47
CA ALA A 137 13.61 1.08 13.13
C ALA A 137 12.31 1.51 12.40
N ALA A 138 12.37 2.59 11.60
CA ALA A 138 11.27 3.00 10.73
C ALA A 138 10.94 1.94 9.66
N PHE A 139 11.90 1.08 9.30
CA PHE A 139 11.77 0.05 8.27
C PHE A 139 11.58 -1.37 8.84
N ASP A 140 11.63 -1.56 10.16
CA ASP A 140 11.38 -2.85 10.80
C ASP A 140 10.00 -3.40 10.44
N VAL A 141 9.07 -2.50 10.16
CA VAL A 141 7.74 -2.83 9.66
C VAL A 141 7.79 -3.58 8.32
N LEU A 142 8.85 -3.41 7.54
CA LEU A 142 9.06 -4.09 6.25
C LEU A 142 9.82 -5.42 6.40
N GLN A 143 10.36 -5.71 7.58
CA GLN A 143 11.02 -6.97 7.88
C GLN A 143 9.97 -8.06 8.18
N GLY A 144 10.32 -9.31 7.94
CA GLY A 144 9.48 -10.47 8.20
C GLY A 144 9.33 -11.39 7.00
N THR A 145 8.71 -12.54 7.22
CA THR A 145 8.53 -13.58 6.21
C THR A 145 7.61 -13.08 5.09
N PRO A 146 8.00 -13.18 3.81
CA PRO A 146 7.10 -12.86 2.73
C PRO A 146 5.89 -13.80 2.75
N PRO A 147 4.69 -13.33 2.42
CA PRO A 147 3.55 -14.21 2.22
C PRO A 147 3.87 -15.19 1.10
N HIS A 148 3.39 -16.42 1.21
CA HIS A 148 3.48 -17.41 0.14
C HIS A 148 2.85 -16.84 -1.15
N SER A 149 3.38 -17.23 -2.30
CA SER A 149 2.78 -16.87 -3.59
C SER A 149 1.28 -17.19 -3.56
N ALA A 150 0.46 -16.16 -3.67
CA ALA A 150 -0.98 -16.32 -3.62
C ALA A 150 -1.50 -16.77 -4.99
N PRO A 151 -2.48 -17.69 -5.05
CA PRO A 151 -3.11 -18.10 -6.29
C PRO A 151 -3.68 -16.92 -7.08
N ARG A 152 -3.75 -17.05 -8.40
CA ARG A 152 -4.36 -16.03 -9.28
C ARG A 152 -5.79 -15.67 -8.86
N THR A 153 -6.54 -16.64 -8.32
CA THR A 153 -7.88 -16.44 -7.73
C THR A 153 -7.87 -15.39 -6.62
N VAL A 154 -6.94 -15.48 -5.66
CA VAL A 154 -6.78 -14.48 -4.60
C VAL A 154 -6.38 -13.11 -5.19
N GLY A 155 -5.52 -13.09 -6.21
CA GLY A 155 -5.11 -11.87 -6.90
C GLY A 155 -6.30 -11.17 -7.58
N ARG A 156 -7.19 -11.92 -8.27
CA ARG A 156 -8.40 -11.38 -8.90
C ARG A 156 -9.36 -10.79 -7.87
N ALA A 157 -9.65 -11.51 -6.78
CA ALA A 157 -10.50 -11.01 -5.71
C ALA A 157 -9.93 -9.73 -5.07
N ARG A 158 -8.64 -9.72 -4.75
CA ARG A 158 -7.95 -8.54 -4.20
C ARG A 158 -8.06 -7.34 -5.13
N ARG A 159 -7.84 -7.54 -6.43
CA ARG A 159 -7.99 -6.49 -7.45
C ARG A 159 -9.41 -5.92 -7.46
N PHE A 160 -10.42 -6.78 -7.54
CA PHE A 160 -11.82 -6.36 -7.48
C PHE A 160 -12.10 -5.52 -6.23
N MET A 161 -11.76 -6.05 -5.04
CA MET A 161 -12.02 -5.38 -3.78
C MET A 161 -11.29 -4.03 -3.66
N ALA A 162 -10.04 -3.97 -4.11
CA ALA A 162 -9.25 -2.73 -4.07
C ALA A 162 -9.81 -1.67 -5.02
N GLN A 163 -10.22 -2.06 -6.23
CA GLN A 163 -10.84 -1.14 -7.19
C GLN A 163 -12.16 -0.59 -6.67
N ARG A 164 -13.02 -1.43 -6.06
CA ARG A 164 -14.29 -1.00 -5.48
C ARG A 164 -14.11 -0.03 -4.30
N VAL A 165 -13.14 -0.28 -3.43
CA VAL A 165 -12.85 0.64 -2.33
C VAL A 165 -12.25 1.95 -2.84
N ALA A 166 -11.45 1.92 -3.90
CA ALA A 166 -10.83 3.11 -4.47
C ALA A 166 -11.82 4.02 -5.23
N LEU A 167 -12.90 3.44 -5.80
CA LEU A 167 -13.96 4.23 -6.44
C LEU A 167 -14.71 5.09 -5.42
N ALA A 168 -14.81 4.63 -4.16
CA ALA A 168 -15.44 5.37 -3.04
C ALA A 168 -16.81 5.97 -3.42
N ASP A 169 -17.58 5.23 -4.23
CA ASP A 169 -18.86 5.65 -4.78
C ASP A 169 -20.05 5.26 -3.89
N GLY A 170 -19.77 4.73 -2.70
CA GLY A 170 -20.77 4.20 -1.76
C GLY A 170 -21.45 2.92 -2.26
N GLU A 171 -21.08 2.43 -3.44
CA GLU A 171 -21.70 1.24 -4.02
C GLU A 171 -21.50 0.03 -3.13
N ARG A 172 -22.61 -0.58 -2.75
CA ARG A 172 -22.62 -1.78 -1.91
C ARG A 172 -22.31 -3.00 -2.77
N TRP A 173 -21.16 -3.60 -2.53
CA TRP A 173 -20.79 -4.88 -3.09
C TRP A 173 -20.66 -5.94 -1.99
N SER A 174 -21.03 -7.15 -2.31
CA SER A 174 -21.00 -8.30 -1.41
C SER A 174 -19.67 -9.06 -1.53
N LEU A 175 -19.40 -9.94 -0.57
CA LEU A 175 -18.28 -10.86 -0.68
C LEU A 175 -18.50 -11.92 -1.78
N GLN A 176 -19.76 -12.15 -2.16
CA GLN A 176 -20.10 -13.00 -3.32
C GLN A 176 -19.61 -12.35 -4.61
N ASP A 177 -19.79 -11.04 -4.81
CA ASP A 177 -19.29 -10.34 -5.99
C ASP A 177 -17.76 -10.47 -6.13
N ALA A 178 -17.04 -10.46 -5.00
CA ALA A 178 -15.59 -10.70 -5.00
C ALA A 178 -15.24 -12.15 -5.38
N ALA A 179 -16.07 -13.12 -4.99
CA ALA A 179 -15.89 -14.52 -5.35
C ALA A 179 -16.21 -14.77 -6.84
N ASP A 180 -17.25 -14.15 -7.35
CA ASP A 180 -17.63 -14.20 -8.77
C ASP A 180 -16.53 -13.60 -9.65
N ALA A 181 -16.00 -12.41 -9.26
CA ALA A 181 -14.86 -11.80 -9.92
C ALA A 181 -13.60 -12.67 -9.88
N ALA A 182 -13.46 -13.50 -8.85
CA ALA A 182 -12.38 -14.47 -8.71
C ALA A 182 -12.61 -15.77 -9.47
N GLY A 183 -13.86 -16.06 -9.91
CA GLY A 183 -14.26 -17.27 -10.60
C GLY A 183 -14.28 -18.48 -9.66
N CYS A 184 -14.79 -18.33 -8.43
CA CYS A 184 -14.91 -19.41 -7.46
C CYS A 184 -16.03 -19.14 -6.46
N SER A 185 -16.38 -20.14 -5.61
CA SER A 185 -17.36 -19.92 -4.54
C SER A 185 -16.81 -19.04 -3.42
N ALA A 186 -17.71 -18.34 -2.72
CA ALA A 186 -17.34 -17.51 -1.56
C ALA A 186 -16.67 -18.31 -0.45
N PHE A 187 -17.10 -19.57 -0.24
CA PHE A 187 -16.49 -20.47 0.74
C PHE A 187 -15.03 -20.80 0.37
N HIS A 188 -14.79 -21.18 -0.88
CA HIS A 188 -13.45 -21.48 -1.36
C HIS A 188 -12.54 -20.23 -1.30
N LEU A 189 -13.05 -19.08 -1.70
CA LEU A 189 -12.31 -17.82 -1.62
C LEU A 189 -11.94 -17.47 -0.16
N ALA A 190 -12.88 -17.64 0.78
CA ALA A 190 -12.63 -17.40 2.21
C ALA A 190 -11.53 -18.31 2.78
N HIS A 191 -11.50 -19.58 2.34
CA HIS A 191 -10.43 -20.51 2.71
C HIS A 191 -9.07 -20.06 2.15
N LEU A 192 -9.02 -19.71 0.87
CA LEU A 192 -7.79 -19.24 0.23
C LEU A 192 -7.25 -17.96 0.88
N PHE A 193 -8.13 -17.00 1.23
CA PHE A 193 -7.71 -15.77 1.91
C PHE A 193 -7.07 -16.05 3.27
N ARG A 194 -7.70 -16.90 4.10
CA ARG A 194 -7.11 -17.29 5.39
C ARG A 194 -5.76 -17.98 5.22
N ARG A 195 -5.67 -18.91 4.27
CA ARG A 195 -4.45 -19.68 4.00
C ARG A 195 -3.29 -18.82 3.49
N HIS A 196 -3.54 -17.92 2.56
CA HIS A 196 -2.47 -17.17 1.88
C HIS A 196 -2.21 -15.77 2.44
N LEU A 197 -3.21 -15.12 3.04
CA LEU A 197 -3.10 -13.77 3.58
C LEU A 197 -3.18 -13.72 5.11
N GLY A 198 -3.50 -14.84 5.77
CA GLY A 198 -3.66 -14.90 7.23
C GLY A 198 -4.90 -14.17 7.76
N LEU A 199 -5.82 -13.74 6.88
CA LEU A 199 -7.05 -13.03 7.27
C LEU A 199 -8.21 -13.39 6.34
N GLY A 200 -9.44 -13.21 6.85
CA GLY A 200 -10.64 -13.46 6.06
C GLY A 200 -10.97 -12.29 5.12
N LEU A 201 -11.87 -12.54 4.15
CA LEU A 201 -12.35 -11.55 3.18
C LEU A 201 -12.86 -10.27 3.83
N HIS A 202 -13.67 -10.39 4.89
CA HIS A 202 -14.21 -9.23 5.61
C HIS A 202 -13.10 -8.38 6.23
N GLY A 203 -12.13 -9.02 6.90
CA GLY A 203 -10.98 -8.33 7.48
C GLY A 203 -10.11 -7.64 6.44
N TYR A 204 -9.90 -8.27 5.28
CA TYR A 204 -9.18 -7.65 4.18
C TYR A 204 -9.91 -6.42 3.64
N ARG A 205 -11.24 -6.51 3.40
CA ARG A 205 -12.07 -5.37 3.00
C ARG A 205 -12.00 -4.22 4.01
N GLN A 206 -12.11 -4.53 5.29
CA GLN A 206 -12.03 -3.52 6.34
C GLN A 206 -10.68 -2.81 6.35
N ARG A 207 -9.57 -3.55 6.22
CA ARG A 207 -8.23 -2.94 6.14
C ARG A 207 -8.07 -2.05 4.90
N LEU A 208 -8.59 -2.44 3.74
CA LEU A 208 -8.60 -1.59 2.54
C LEU A 208 -9.35 -0.28 2.79
N ARG A 209 -10.52 -0.34 3.44
CA ARG A 209 -11.28 0.87 3.81
C ARG A 209 -10.49 1.78 4.76
N MET A 210 -9.74 1.21 5.71
CA MET A 210 -8.87 2.00 6.60
C MET A 210 -7.70 2.64 5.83
N ALA A 211 -7.12 1.92 4.89
CA ALA A 211 -6.07 2.47 4.02
C ALA A 211 -6.62 3.65 3.17
N ALA A 212 -7.82 3.50 2.60
CA ALA A 212 -8.50 4.55 1.85
C ALA A 212 -8.88 5.75 2.75
N ALA A 213 -9.32 5.50 3.99
CA ALA A 213 -9.58 6.57 4.95
C ALA A 213 -8.32 7.40 5.24
N LEU A 214 -7.19 6.73 5.52
CA LEU A 214 -5.90 7.40 5.75
C LEU A 214 -5.46 8.23 4.53
N GLN A 215 -5.64 7.70 3.33
CA GLN A 215 -5.33 8.37 2.08
C GLN A 215 -6.17 9.63 1.87
N ARG A 216 -7.50 9.55 2.06
CA ARG A 216 -8.40 10.70 1.92
C ARG A 216 -8.14 11.77 2.97
N LEU A 217 -7.86 11.38 4.23
CA LEU A 217 -7.47 12.33 5.27
C LEU A 217 -6.16 13.05 4.93
N GLU A 218 -5.19 12.35 4.35
CA GLU A 218 -3.93 12.93 3.88
C GLU A 218 -4.14 13.88 2.68
N ALA A 219 -5.10 13.56 1.81
CA ALA A 219 -5.53 14.43 0.69
C ALA A 219 -6.34 15.65 1.13
N GLY A 220 -6.65 15.79 2.44
CA GLY A 220 -7.33 16.98 2.98
C GLY A 220 -8.83 16.80 3.20
N GLU A 221 -9.37 15.57 3.15
CA GLU A 221 -10.78 15.33 3.42
C GLU A 221 -11.21 15.90 4.77
N SER A 222 -12.27 16.71 4.74
CA SER A 222 -12.81 17.40 5.91
C SER A 222 -14.14 16.87 6.36
N ASP A 223 -14.95 16.36 5.43
CA ASP A 223 -16.27 15.81 5.73
C ASP A 223 -16.15 14.34 6.14
N LEU A 224 -16.08 14.12 7.44
CA LEU A 224 -15.97 12.76 7.99
C LEU A 224 -17.27 11.96 7.86
N ALA A 225 -18.42 12.62 7.69
CA ALA A 225 -19.68 11.93 7.47
C ALA A 225 -19.77 11.42 6.03
N ALA A 226 -19.41 12.25 5.04
CA ALA A 226 -19.28 11.84 3.66
C ALA A 226 -18.23 10.71 3.52
N LEU A 227 -17.06 10.86 4.13
CA LEU A 227 -16.03 9.81 4.16
C LEU A 227 -16.56 8.46 4.68
N ALA A 228 -17.35 8.49 5.77
CA ALA A 228 -17.93 7.26 6.33
C ALA A 228 -18.89 6.61 5.33
N HIS A 229 -19.79 7.38 4.73
CA HIS A 229 -20.76 6.90 3.75
C HIS A 229 -20.04 6.29 2.51
N ASP A 230 -19.10 7.00 1.93
CA ASP A 230 -18.35 6.58 0.75
C ASP A 230 -17.57 5.28 0.98
N LEU A 231 -17.05 5.09 2.20
CA LEU A 231 -16.39 3.86 2.59
C LEU A 231 -17.36 2.76 3.05
N GLY A 232 -18.68 2.99 2.93
CA GLY A 232 -19.72 2.01 3.23
C GLY A 232 -19.95 1.76 4.72
N TYR A 233 -19.73 2.77 5.56
CA TYR A 233 -20.13 2.76 6.97
C TYR A 233 -21.47 3.46 7.15
N CYS A 234 -22.27 3.01 8.11
CA CYS A 234 -23.60 3.58 8.38
C CYS A 234 -23.55 4.97 9.05
N SER A 235 -22.43 5.34 9.67
CA SER A 235 -22.25 6.64 10.32
C SER A 235 -20.77 6.97 10.53
N GLN A 236 -20.49 8.27 10.75
CA GLN A 236 -19.17 8.74 11.19
C GLN A 236 -18.71 8.07 12.49
N SER A 237 -19.62 7.88 13.45
CA SER A 237 -19.29 7.22 14.73
C SER A 237 -18.87 5.77 14.53
N HIS A 238 -19.53 5.03 13.64
CA HIS A 238 -19.16 3.66 13.31
C HIS A 238 -17.78 3.62 12.64
N LEU A 239 -17.52 4.47 11.62
CA LEU A 239 -16.19 4.59 11.02
C LEU A 239 -15.15 4.95 12.10
N GLY A 240 -15.45 5.90 12.99
CA GLY A 240 -14.53 6.34 14.05
C GLY A 240 -14.13 5.24 15.01
N ALA A 241 -15.09 4.41 15.44
CA ALA A 241 -14.83 3.27 16.31
C ALA A 241 -13.91 2.23 15.63
N VAL A 242 -14.22 1.85 14.39
CA VAL A 242 -13.42 0.91 13.61
C VAL A 242 -12.03 1.47 13.32
N PHE A 243 -11.95 2.74 12.93
CA PHE A 243 -10.67 3.40 12.63
C PHE A 243 -9.77 3.42 13.86
N ARG A 244 -10.29 3.78 15.04
CA ARG A 244 -9.51 3.77 16.28
C ARG A 244 -9.02 2.38 16.64
N ALA A 245 -9.83 1.34 16.46
CA ALA A 245 -9.44 -0.04 16.74
C ALA A 245 -8.30 -0.53 15.81
N GLU A 246 -8.39 -0.24 14.52
CA GLU A 246 -7.46 -0.73 13.49
C GLU A 246 -6.19 0.12 13.38
N VAL A 247 -6.31 1.45 13.47
CA VAL A 247 -5.21 2.40 13.27
C VAL A 247 -4.52 2.78 14.59
N GLY A 248 -5.28 2.81 15.68
CA GLY A 248 -4.77 3.13 17.03
C GLY A 248 -4.91 4.60 17.43
N VAL A 249 -5.44 5.46 16.55
CA VAL A 249 -5.72 6.88 16.81
C VAL A 249 -7.13 7.24 16.35
N THR A 250 -7.69 8.36 16.80
CA THR A 250 -9.00 8.83 16.33
C THR A 250 -8.91 9.46 14.93
N LEU A 251 -10.03 9.52 14.20
CA LEU A 251 -10.12 10.23 12.92
C LEU A 251 -9.68 11.69 13.04
N ALA A 252 -10.08 12.37 14.12
CA ALA A 252 -9.71 13.77 14.37
C ALA A 252 -8.18 13.93 14.56
N GLN A 253 -7.57 13.05 15.37
CA GLN A 253 -6.11 13.03 15.55
C GLN A 253 -5.39 12.74 14.24
N ALA A 254 -5.84 11.74 13.48
CA ALA A 254 -5.25 11.40 12.19
C ALA A 254 -5.36 12.56 11.20
N ARG A 255 -6.53 13.20 11.10
CA ARG A 255 -6.75 14.36 10.24
C ARG A 255 -5.84 15.53 10.61
N SER A 256 -5.74 15.86 11.88
CA SER A 256 -4.87 16.93 12.36
C SER A 256 -3.40 16.65 12.04
N ALA A 257 -2.94 15.43 12.32
CA ALA A 257 -1.56 15.03 12.07
C ALA A 257 -1.21 14.95 10.58
N LEU A 258 -2.15 14.56 9.69
CA LEU A 258 -1.93 14.42 8.25
C LEU A 258 -2.08 15.74 7.48
N ARG A 259 -2.84 16.72 7.96
CA ARG A 259 -3.00 18.02 7.28
C ARG A 259 -1.76 18.90 7.31
N GLY A 260 -0.84 18.71 8.25
CA GLY A 260 0.33 19.55 8.42
C GLY A 260 0.04 20.94 8.96
N ARG A 261 1.01 21.55 9.55
CA ARG A 261 1.02 22.99 9.76
C ARG A 261 1.18 23.66 8.39
N GLY A 262 0.05 23.94 7.73
CA GLY A 262 0.04 24.95 6.68
C GLY A 262 0.26 26.28 7.37
N GLY A 263 1.41 26.80 7.28
CA GLY A 263 1.78 28.17 7.59
C GLY A 263 2.45 28.71 6.36
#